data_7324c70ac0e313f4f8b62879254bbee5
#
_entry.id   7324c70ac0e313f4f8b62879254bbee5
#
_cell.length_a   1.000
_cell.length_b   1.000
_cell.length_c   1.000
_cell.angle_alpha   90.00
_cell.angle_beta   90.00
_cell.angle_gamma   90.00
#
_symmetry.space_group_name_H-M   'P 1'
#
loop_
_entity.id
_entity.type
_entity.pdbx_description
1 polymer ?
#
loop_
_entity_poly.entity_id
_entity_poly.type
_entity_poly.pdbx_seq_one_letter_code
_entity_poly.pdbx_strand_id
1 'polypeptide(L)'
;EVMGFDRDFPHAFAKSQLAAYDGGLPTHGNVFISVNDTDKRQLPLIAVRLEELGFKLWATEGTASVLRRYGIESNIVDKISTRVDTDPEAPVEVHHAAGSVGKNVVQLIEEGKIDMILNTPNSRGSRSDGYSIRAAAIAADLPQFTTITEFQAALLAIEAVKHNDYQIMSIQEHSKQLFELERREF
;
A
#
# COMPACT_ATOMS: atom_id res chain seq x y z
N GLU A 1 -15.05 11.00 -6.21
CA GLU A 1 -15.49 9.96 -5.26
C GLU A 1 -16.02 8.74 -6.00
N VAL A 2 -15.78 7.55 -5.46
CA VAL A 2 -16.19 6.27 -6.02
C VAL A 2 -16.94 5.45 -4.98
N MET A 3 -17.76 4.49 -5.41
CA MET A 3 -18.51 3.61 -4.54
C MET A 3 -18.36 2.16 -5.02
N GLY A 4 -17.99 1.27 -4.11
CA GLY A 4 -18.06 -0.17 -4.32
C GLY A 4 -19.30 -0.75 -3.62
N PHE A 5 -19.93 -1.70 -4.26
CA PHE A 5 -21.10 -2.36 -3.74
C PHE A 5 -21.05 -3.87 -3.99
N ASP A 6 -21.11 -4.66 -2.91
CA ASP A 6 -21.14 -6.12 -2.95
C ASP A 6 -21.79 -6.69 -1.68
N ARG A 7 -21.92 -8.01 -1.60
CA ARG A 7 -22.51 -8.71 -0.44
C ARG A 7 -21.64 -8.66 0.80
N ASP A 8 -20.33 -8.56 0.62
CA ASP A 8 -19.36 -8.46 1.70
C ASP A 8 -18.43 -7.26 1.53
N PHE A 9 -17.83 -6.85 2.61
CA PHE A 9 -16.95 -5.69 2.65
C PHE A 9 -15.69 -5.86 1.76
N PRO A 10 -14.98 -7.00 1.75
CA PRO A 10 -13.80 -7.16 0.90
C PRO A 10 -14.07 -6.94 -0.58
N HIS A 11 -15.13 -7.54 -1.13
CA HIS A 11 -15.50 -7.34 -2.54
C HIS A 11 -16.02 -5.93 -2.82
N ALA A 12 -16.82 -5.36 -1.91
CA ALA A 12 -17.25 -3.96 -2.04
C ALA A 12 -16.07 -3.00 -2.05
N PHE A 13 -15.09 -3.20 -1.15
CA PHE A 13 -13.88 -2.39 -1.13
C PHE A 13 -13.05 -2.59 -2.41
N ALA A 14 -12.86 -3.83 -2.87
CA ALA A 14 -12.17 -4.13 -4.12
C ALA A 14 -12.81 -3.42 -5.33
N LYS A 15 -14.13 -3.42 -5.42
CA LYS A 15 -14.87 -2.70 -6.49
C LYS A 15 -14.66 -1.19 -6.42
N SER A 16 -14.60 -0.61 -5.22
CA SER A 16 -14.29 0.82 -5.07
C SER A 16 -12.88 1.12 -5.56
N GLN A 17 -11.92 0.26 -5.28
CA GLN A 17 -10.54 0.42 -5.73
C GLN A 17 -10.40 0.24 -7.25
N LEU A 18 -11.17 -0.70 -7.84
CA LEU A 18 -11.23 -0.86 -9.30
C LEU A 18 -11.79 0.39 -10.01
N ALA A 19 -12.67 1.14 -9.34
CA ALA A 19 -13.19 2.40 -9.86
C ALA A 19 -12.24 3.60 -9.61
N ALA A 20 -11.31 3.47 -8.65
CA ALA A 20 -10.37 4.54 -8.27
C ALA A 20 -9.04 4.47 -9.01
N TYR A 21 -8.56 3.26 -9.34
CA TYR A 21 -7.27 3.00 -9.97
C TYR A 21 -7.44 2.16 -11.22
N ASP A 22 -6.64 2.43 -12.25
CA ASP A 22 -6.64 1.61 -13.47
C ASP A 22 -6.19 0.16 -13.14
N GLY A 23 -7.06 -0.80 -13.43
CA GLY A 23 -6.85 -2.20 -13.05
C GLY A 23 -7.10 -2.56 -11.59
N GLY A 24 -7.44 -1.60 -10.72
CA GLY A 24 -7.76 -1.84 -9.30
C GLY A 24 -6.56 -2.15 -8.41
N LEU A 25 -6.75 -2.98 -7.37
CA LEU A 25 -5.66 -3.40 -6.49
C LEU A 25 -4.81 -4.49 -7.15
N PRO A 26 -3.47 -4.42 -7.07
CA PRO A 26 -2.60 -5.48 -7.57
C PRO A 26 -2.78 -6.76 -6.74
N THR A 27 -2.76 -7.91 -7.38
CA THR A 27 -2.85 -9.23 -6.70
C THR A 27 -1.48 -9.90 -6.51
N HIS A 28 -0.42 -9.29 -7.01
CA HIS A 28 0.99 -9.68 -6.89
C HIS A 28 1.87 -8.47 -7.24
N GLY A 29 3.17 -8.59 -7.04
CA GLY A 29 4.12 -7.55 -7.42
C GLY A 29 4.92 -7.03 -6.23
N ASN A 30 5.22 -5.73 -6.21
CA ASN A 30 6.12 -5.09 -5.26
C ASN A 30 5.38 -4.06 -4.41
N VAL A 31 5.48 -4.19 -3.10
CA VAL A 31 4.86 -3.26 -2.14
C VAL A 31 5.93 -2.48 -1.41
N PHE A 32 5.86 -1.16 -1.50
CA PHE A 32 6.70 -0.30 -0.67
C PHE A 32 6.02 -0.02 0.67
N ILE A 33 6.77 -0.18 1.77
CA ILE A 33 6.29 0.00 3.14
C ILE A 33 7.19 0.97 3.89
N SER A 34 6.61 2.05 4.38
CA SER A 34 7.25 2.98 5.31
C SER A 34 6.25 3.39 6.38
N VAL A 35 6.42 2.88 7.59
CA VAL A 35 5.49 3.12 8.69
C VAL A 35 6.14 3.89 9.84
N ASN A 36 5.36 4.72 10.50
CA ASN A 36 5.79 5.42 11.71
C ASN A 36 5.98 4.44 12.89
N ASP A 37 6.59 4.91 13.97
CA ASP A 37 6.96 4.04 15.11
C ASP A 37 5.76 3.44 15.83
N THR A 38 4.62 4.12 15.87
CA THR A 38 3.41 3.61 16.53
C THR A 38 2.79 2.45 15.76
N ASP A 39 2.90 2.48 14.43
CA ASP A 39 2.30 1.49 13.54
C ASP A 39 3.16 0.22 13.37
N LYS A 40 4.45 0.31 13.72
CA LYS A 40 5.40 -0.81 13.61
C LYS A 40 4.96 -2.09 14.31
N ARG A 41 4.12 -1.99 15.35
CA ARG A 41 3.61 -3.17 16.08
C ARG A 41 2.69 -4.05 15.24
N GLN A 42 1.96 -3.47 14.29
CA GLN A 42 1.01 -4.18 13.43
C GLN A 42 1.66 -4.70 12.13
N LEU A 43 2.83 -4.16 11.81
CA LEU A 43 3.53 -4.43 10.56
C LEU A 43 3.84 -5.92 10.30
N PRO A 44 4.31 -6.73 11.28
CA PRO A 44 4.67 -8.12 11.01
C PRO A 44 3.50 -8.96 10.47
N LEU A 45 2.29 -8.79 11.02
CA LEU A 45 1.10 -9.50 10.55
C LEU A 45 0.73 -9.12 9.11
N ILE A 46 0.86 -7.85 8.78
CA ILE A 46 0.61 -7.33 7.43
C ILE A 46 1.64 -7.90 6.45
N ALA A 47 2.91 -7.89 6.83
CA ALA A 47 3.99 -8.33 5.98
C ALA A 47 3.94 -9.84 5.68
N VAL A 48 3.62 -10.67 6.68
CA VAL A 48 3.40 -12.12 6.48
C VAL A 48 2.27 -12.35 5.46
N ARG A 49 1.15 -11.66 5.59
CA ARG A 49 0.03 -11.80 4.64
C ARG A 49 0.42 -11.36 3.22
N LEU A 50 1.22 -10.31 3.08
CA LEU A 50 1.74 -9.88 1.78
C LEU A 50 2.64 -10.95 1.16
N GLU A 51 3.53 -11.56 1.94
CA GLU A 51 4.38 -12.67 1.46
C GLU A 51 3.55 -13.88 1.04
N GLU A 52 2.54 -14.27 1.83
CA GLU A 52 1.60 -15.34 1.48
C GLU A 52 0.82 -15.06 0.19
N LEU A 53 0.51 -13.81 -0.07
CA LEU A 53 -0.11 -13.35 -1.32
C LEU A 53 0.89 -13.29 -2.49
N GLY A 54 2.19 -13.46 -2.25
CA GLY A 54 3.24 -13.46 -3.26
C GLY A 54 3.82 -12.09 -3.59
N PHE A 55 3.61 -11.09 -2.74
CA PHE A 55 4.24 -9.77 -2.89
C PHE A 55 5.70 -9.78 -2.44
N LYS A 56 6.53 -8.98 -3.10
CA LYS A 56 7.88 -8.65 -2.67
C LYS A 56 7.87 -7.34 -1.90
N LEU A 57 8.54 -7.32 -0.76
CA LEU A 57 8.54 -6.18 0.14
C LEU A 57 9.74 -5.26 -0.13
N TRP A 58 9.46 -3.97 -0.15
CA TRP A 58 10.42 -2.89 -0.23
C TRP A 58 10.19 -1.96 0.95
N ALA A 59 11.22 -1.60 1.68
CA ALA A 59 11.03 -0.84 2.91
C ALA A 59 12.18 0.14 3.17
N THR A 60 11.88 1.24 3.89
CA THR A 60 12.92 2.08 4.47
C THR A 60 13.68 1.29 5.55
N GLU A 61 14.94 1.63 5.80
CA GLU A 61 15.82 0.93 6.76
C GLU A 61 15.16 0.69 8.12
N GLY A 62 14.50 1.71 8.69
CA GLY A 62 13.83 1.59 9.99
C GLY A 62 12.65 0.62 9.97
N THR A 63 11.93 0.52 8.87
CA THR A 63 10.84 -0.45 8.65
C THR A 63 11.42 -1.84 8.39
N ALA A 64 12.43 -1.96 7.53
CA ALA A 64 13.11 -3.21 7.21
C ALA A 64 13.76 -3.85 8.46
N SER A 65 14.33 -3.03 9.36
CA SER A 65 14.90 -3.55 10.60
C SER A 65 13.86 -4.19 11.53
N VAL A 66 12.63 -3.69 11.52
CA VAL A 66 11.51 -4.32 12.25
C VAL A 66 11.12 -5.64 11.59
N LEU A 67 10.92 -5.66 10.28
CA LEU A 67 10.56 -6.88 9.53
C LEU A 67 11.58 -8.00 9.76
N ARG A 68 12.88 -7.68 9.67
CA ARG A 68 13.97 -8.64 9.89
C ARG A 68 13.93 -9.31 11.26
N ARG A 69 13.52 -8.61 12.33
CA ARG A 69 13.38 -9.20 13.67
C ARG A 69 12.33 -10.33 13.73
N TYR A 70 11.40 -10.34 12.77
CA TYR A 70 10.37 -11.36 12.62
C TYR A 70 10.67 -12.35 11.49
N GLY A 71 11.90 -12.33 10.96
CA GLY A 71 12.32 -13.24 9.90
C GLY A 71 11.76 -12.90 8.50
N ILE A 72 11.22 -11.70 8.33
CA ILE A 72 10.63 -11.23 7.07
C ILE A 72 11.68 -10.43 6.31
N GLU A 73 11.95 -10.84 5.07
CA GLU A 73 12.92 -10.18 4.20
C GLU A 73 12.28 -9.01 3.43
N SER A 74 13.07 -7.97 3.20
CA SER A 74 12.65 -6.84 2.37
C SER A 74 13.84 -6.18 1.69
N ASN A 75 13.63 -5.66 0.49
CA ASN A 75 14.59 -4.80 -0.18
C ASN A 75 14.65 -3.45 0.53
N ILE A 76 15.84 -3.00 0.87
CA ILE A 76 16.02 -1.72 1.56
C ILE A 76 16.14 -0.61 0.53
N VAL A 77 15.33 0.44 0.68
CA VAL A 77 15.39 1.65 -0.14
C VAL A 77 15.98 2.82 0.64
N ASP A 78 16.67 3.70 -0.07
CA ASP A 78 17.24 4.92 0.50
C ASP A 78 16.12 5.90 0.86
N LYS A 79 16.42 6.77 1.83
CA LYS A 79 15.56 7.93 2.10
C LYS A 79 15.61 8.90 0.93
N ILE A 80 14.54 9.64 0.74
CA ILE A 80 14.54 10.76 -0.18
C ILE A 80 15.50 11.82 0.43
N SER A 81 16.56 12.14 -0.31
CA SER A 81 17.53 13.15 0.14
C SER A 81 16.86 14.51 0.18
N THR A 82 16.52 14.99 1.35
CA THR A 82 16.13 16.38 1.52
C THR A 82 17.36 17.25 1.54
N ARG A 83 17.48 18.20 0.62
CA ARG A 83 18.41 19.32 0.77
C ARG A 83 18.19 19.92 2.17
N VAL A 84 19.21 19.95 3.00
CA VAL A 84 19.23 20.79 4.19
C VAL A 84 19.27 22.22 3.69
N ASP A 85 18.26 23.01 3.98
CA ASP A 85 17.92 24.33 3.41
C ASP A 85 18.94 25.46 3.68
N THR A 86 20.22 25.18 3.72
CA THR A 86 21.23 26.21 4.06
C THR A 86 22.12 26.64 2.91
N ASP A 87 22.22 25.85 1.83
CA ASP A 87 23.03 26.25 0.66
C ASP A 87 22.49 25.58 -0.63
N PRO A 88 21.97 26.36 -1.58
CA PRO A 88 21.49 25.82 -2.87
C PRO A 88 22.58 25.19 -3.76
N GLU A 89 23.86 25.51 -3.52
CA GLU A 89 25.01 25.02 -4.27
C GLU A 89 25.76 23.86 -3.58
N ALA A 90 25.39 23.51 -2.33
CA ALA A 90 26.01 22.40 -1.65
C ALA A 90 25.68 21.07 -2.37
N PRO A 91 26.69 20.18 -2.54
CA PRO A 91 26.45 18.86 -3.11
C PRO A 91 25.48 18.08 -2.22
N VAL A 92 24.45 17.47 -2.83
CA VAL A 92 23.50 16.59 -2.14
C VAL A 92 24.27 15.34 -1.71
N GLU A 93 24.57 15.21 -0.43
CA GLU A 93 25.12 13.97 0.11
C GLU A 93 24.04 12.89 0.09
N VAL A 94 24.15 11.94 -0.81
CA VAL A 94 23.27 10.77 -0.86
C VAL A 94 23.77 9.76 0.16
N HIS A 95 23.12 9.68 1.31
CA HIS A 95 23.40 8.65 2.30
C HIS A 95 22.66 7.36 1.91
N HIS A 96 23.39 6.39 1.37
CA HIS A 96 22.84 5.06 1.14
C HIS A 96 22.72 4.30 2.46
N ALA A 97 21.54 3.73 2.72
CA ALA A 97 21.35 2.82 3.84
C ALA A 97 22.16 1.53 3.61
N ALA A 98 22.68 0.94 4.68
CA ALA A 98 23.46 -0.29 4.59
C ALA A 98 22.62 -1.42 3.96
N GLY A 99 23.10 -1.98 2.85
CA GLY A 99 22.39 -3.01 2.09
C GLY A 99 21.23 -2.49 1.24
N SER A 100 21.12 -1.19 1.03
CA SER A 100 20.12 -0.61 0.15
C SER A 100 20.40 -0.91 -1.32
N VAL A 101 19.36 -0.81 -2.12
CA VAL A 101 19.44 -0.94 -3.59
C VAL A 101 20.05 0.30 -4.27
N GLY A 102 20.47 1.32 -3.50
CA GLY A 102 21.04 2.57 -4.02
C GLY A 102 20.04 3.50 -4.69
N LYS A 103 18.74 3.30 -4.42
CA LYS A 103 17.63 4.12 -4.96
C LYS A 103 16.64 4.43 -3.87
N ASN A 104 16.01 5.60 -3.97
CA ASN A 104 14.86 5.93 -3.14
C ASN A 104 13.54 5.46 -3.81
N VAL A 105 12.45 5.50 -3.05
CA VAL A 105 11.16 5.00 -3.52
C VAL A 105 10.60 5.79 -4.72
N VAL A 106 10.84 7.10 -4.82
CA VAL A 106 10.35 7.91 -5.94
C VAL A 106 10.97 7.43 -7.25
N GLN A 107 12.29 7.20 -7.25
CA GLN A 107 12.98 6.63 -8.41
C GLN A 107 12.45 5.24 -8.79
N LEU A 108 12.13 4.40 -7.79
CA LEU A 108 11.57 3.07 -8.06
C LEU A 108 10.13 3.14 -8.61
N ILE A 109 9.33 4.11 -8.18
CA ILE A 109 8.00 4.39 -8.74
C ILE A 109 8.12 4.84 -10.19
N GLU A 110 8.99 5.80 -10.49
CA GLU A 110 9.24 6.30 -11.85
C GLU A 110 9.75 5.20 -12.80
N GLU A 111 10.47 4.20 -12.27
CA GLU A 111 10.92 3.03 -13.01
C GLU A 111 9.84 1.92 -13.14
N GLY A 112 8.65 2.12 -12.62
CA GLY A 112 7.56 1.13 -12.64
C GLY A 112 7.87 -0.13 -11.82
N LYS A 113 8.67 -0.01 -10.75
CA LYS A 113 9.08 -1.15 -9.90
C LYS A 113 8.25 -1.32 -8.65
N ILE A 114 7.32 -0.43 -8.38
CA ILE A 114 6.43 -0.48 -7.21
C ILE A 114 5.00 -0.54 -7.73
N ASP A 115 4.21 -1.44 -7.17
CA ASP A 115 2.82 -1.68 -7.57
C ASP A 115 1.81 -1.18 -6.52
N MET A 116 2.23 -1.04 -5.26
CA MET A 116 1.38 -0.56 -4.17
C MET A 116 2.21 0.07 -3.05
N ILE A 117 1.64 1.02 -2.32
CA ILE A 117 2.34 1.79 -1.29
C ILE A 117 1.56 1.82 0.02
N LEU A 118 2.24 1.46 1.12
CA LEU A 118 1.84 1.79 2.49
C LEU A 118 2.83 2.79 3.07
N ASN A 119 2.40 4.03 3.25
CA ASN A 119 3.23 5.07 3.84
C ASN A 119 2.47 5.83 4.91
N THR A 120 2.67 5.45 6.18
CA THR A 120 2.01 6.14 7.29
C THR A 120 2.82 7.37 7.72
N PRO A 121 2.18 8.55 7.86
CA PRO A 121 2.88 9.79 8.11
C PRO A 121 3.53 9.82 9.49
N ASN A 122 4.73 10.38 9.58
CA ASN A 122 5.36 10.73 10.85
C ASN A 122 4.84 12.08 11.34
N SER A 123 4.46 12.17 12.61
CA SER A 123 4.04 13.42 13.25
C SER A 123 5.21 14.41 13.45
N ARG A 124 6.44 13.91 13.38
CA ARG A 124 7.68 14.70 13.59
C ARG A 124 8.67 14.44 12.46
N GLY A 125 8.84 15.43 11.61
CA GLY A 125 9.88 15.41 10.56
C GLY A 125 9.33 15.22 9.13
N SER A 126 10.16 15.55 8.19
CA SER A 126 10.02 15.65 6.74
C SER A 126 8.59 15.46 6.14
N ARG A 127 7.79 16.51 6.25
CA ARG A 127 6.57 16.64 5.43
C ARG A 127 6.89 16.54 3.94
N SER A 128 8.14 16.81 3.55
CA SER A 128 8.64 16.74 2.19
C SER A 128 8.65 15.33 1.62
N ASP A 129 9.15 14.31 2.35
CA ASP A 129 9.27 12.94 1.84
C ASP A 129 7.91 12.33 1.56
N GLY A 130 6.98 12.45 2.52
CA GLY A 130 5.61 11.99 2.34
C GLY A 130 4.86 12.70 1.20
N TYR A 131 5.15 13.96 0.94
CA TYR A 131 4.60 14.69 -0.20
C TYR A 131 5.15 14.14 -1.53
N SER A 132 6.48 13.98 -1.63
CA SER A 132 7.12 13.46 -2.84
C SER A 132 6.66 12.05 -3.18
N ILE A 133 6.51 11.18 -2.18
CA ILE A 133 5.98 9.81 -2.37
C ILE A 133 4.56 9.86 -2.91
N ARG A 134 3.68 10.67 -2.29
CA ARG A 134 2.29 10.80 -2.76
C ARG A 134 2.19 11.38 -4.15
N ALA A 135 2.98 12.40 -4.47
CA ALA A 135 2.99 13.00 -5.79
C ALA A 135 3.43 11.99 -6.87
N ALA A 136 4.48 11.22 -6.60
CA ALA A 136 4.95 10.17 -7.51
C ALA A 136 3.91 9.04 -7.67
N ALA A 137 3.27 8.61 -6.56
CA ALA A 137 2.23 7.59 -6.60
C ALA A 137 1.02 8.04 -7.43
N ILE A 138 0.56 9.29 -7.24
CA ILE A 138 -0.56 9.85 -8.04
C ILE A 138 -0.18 9.94 -9.52
N ALA A 139 1.03 10.38 -9.83
CA ALA A 139 1.49 10.49 -11.22
C ALA A 139 1.59 9.13 -11.92
N ALA A 140 1.86 8.06 -11.17
CA ALA A 140 1.95 6.68 -11.66
C ALA A 140 0.65 5.88 -11.50
N ASP A 141 -0.45 6.50 -11.05
CA ASP A 141 -1.75 5.86 -10.74
C ASP A 141 -1.62 4.63 -9.81
N LEU A 142 -0.72 4.71 -8.81
CA LEU A 142 -0.48 3.61 -7.88
C LEU A 142 -1.41 3.66 -6.66
N PRO A 143 -2.00 2.52 -6.27
CA PRO A 143 -2.72 2.40 -5.01
C PRO A 143 -1.81 2.75 -3.82
N GLN A 144 -2.24 3.75 -3.04
CA GLN A 144 -1.48 4.22 -1.89
C GLN A 144 -2.37 4.36 -0.66
N PHE A 145 -1.84 3.93 0.47
CA PHE A 145 -2.53 3.92 1.76
C PHE A 145 -1.71 4.66 2.81
N THR A 146 -2.37 5.50 3.58
CA THR A 146 -1.73 6.33 4.60
C THR A 146 -2.01 5.86 6.02
N THR A 147 -2.87 4.86 6.18
CA THR A 147 -3.18 4.22 7.46
C THR A 147 -3.09 2.72 7.38
N ILE A 148 -2.75 2.08 8.51
CA ILE A 148 -2.73 0.62 8.63
C ILE A 148 -4.12 0.03 8.39
N THR A 149 -5.18 0.69 8.88
CA THR A 149 -6.56 0.21 8.75
C THR A 149 -7.01 0.16 7.29
N GLU A 150 -6.75 1.19 6.50
CA GLU A 150 -7.04 1.20 5.06
C GLU A 150 -6.26 0.11 4.33
N PHE A 151 -4.99 -0.05 4.68
CA PHE A 151 -4.16 -1.08 4.06
C PHE A 151 -4.63 -2.50 4.41
N GLN A 152 -5.09 -2.73 5.65
CA GLN A 152 -5.72 -4.00 6.03
C GLN A 152 -7.00 -4.26 5.22
N ALA A 153 -7.81 -3.25 4.98
CA ALA A 153 -8.97 -3.36 4.09
C ALA A 153 -8.57 -3.75 2.66
N ALA A 154 -7.48 -3.14 2.15
CA ALA A 154 -6.93 -3.50 0.84
C ALA A 154 -6.44 -4.95 0.79
N LEU A 155 -5.77 -5.44 1.84
CA LEU A 155 -5.35 -6.85 1.91
C LEU A 155 -6.54 -7.82 1.88
N LEU A 156 -7.59 -7.54 2.66
CA LEU A 156 -8.83 -8.33 2.62
C LEU A 156 -9.45 -8.35 1.21
N ALA A 157 -9.45 -7.20 0.54
CA ALA A 157 -9.96 -7.08 -0.82
C ALA A 157 -9.12 -7.90 -1.82
N ILE A 158 -7.78 -7.81 -1.73
CA ILE A 158 -6.85 -8.58 -2.58
C ILE A 158 -7.05 -10.08 -2.39
N GLU A 159 -7.16 -10.55 -1.14
CA GLU A 159 -7.43 -11.95 -0.81
C GLU A 159 -8.76 -12.42 -1.43
N ALA A 160 -9.83 -11.64 -1.24
CA ALA A 160 -11.14 -11.97 -1.77
C ALA A 160 -11.15 -12.10 -3.29
N VAL A 161 -10.54 -11.14 -4.00
CA VAL A 161 -10.45 -11.14 -5.47
C VAL A 161 -9.54 -12.25 -5.98
N LYS A 162 -8.48 -12.59 -5.27
CA LYS A 162 -7.57 -13.68 -5.65
C LYS A 162 -8.24 -15.06 -5.58
N HIS A 163 -9.23 -15.22 -4.71
CA HIS A 163 -9.96 -16.48 -4.53
C HIS A 163 -11.27 -16.56 -5.31
N ASN A 164 -11.90 -15.43 -5.59
CA ASN A 164 -13.19 -15.37 -6.30
C ASN A 164 -13.21 -14.18 -7.24
N ASP A 165 -13.68 -14.41 -8.47
CA ASP A 165 -13.89 -13.33 -9.43
C ASP A 165 -14.97 -12.36 -8.97
N TYR A 166 -14.88 -11.12 -9.45
CA TYR A 166 -15.91 -10.11 -9.24
C TYR A 166 -17.26 -10.57 -9.81
N GLN A 167 -18.30 -10.55 -9.00
CA GLN A 167 -19.66 -10.68 -9.49
C GLN A 167 -20.19 -9.30 -9.87
N ILE A 168 -20.47 -9.11 -11.16
CA ILE A 168 -21.13 -7.90 -11.65
C ILE A 168 -22.63 -8.13 -11.60
N MET A 169 -23.34 -7.32 -10.84
CA MET A 169 -24.81 -7.31 -10.77
C MET A 169 -25.33 -5.89 -10.58
N SER A 170 -26.55 -5.66 -11.00
CA SER A 170 -27.22 -4.38 -10.77
C SER A 170 -27.57 -4.20 -9.29
N ILE A 171 -27.73 -2.94 -8.86
CA ILE A 171 -28.19 -2.62 -7.49
C ILE A 171 -29.54 -3.28 -7.21
N GLN A 172 -30.43 -3.37 -8.21
CA GLN A 172 -31.75 -4.00 -8.11
C GLN A 172 -31.65 -5.51 -7.86
N GLU A 173 -30.76 -6.21 -8.58
CA GLU A 173 -30.50 -7.63 -8.37
C GLU A 173 -29.93 -7.90 -6.98
N HIS A 174 -28.99 -7.07 -6.55
CA HIS A 174 -28.39 -7.16 -5.22
C HIS A 174 -29.46 -6.97 -4.12
N SER A 175 -30.30 -5.93 -4.23
CA SER A 175 -31.38 -5.67 -3.28
C SER A 175 -32.35 -6.83 -3.21
N LYS A 176 -32.69 -7.43 -4.37
CA LYS A 176 -33.58 -8.60 -4.42
C LYS A 176 -32.93 -9.80 -3.70
N GLN A 177 -31.66 -10.07 -3.90
CA GLN A 177 -30.95 -11.16 -3.21
C GLN A 177 -30.90 -10.96 -1.71
N LEU A 178 -30.63 -9.75 -1.21
CA LEU A 178 -30.66 -9.44 0.21
C LEU A 178 -32.06 -9.69 0.80
N PHE A 179 -33.09 -9.25 0.13
CA PHE A 179 -34.48 -9.45 0.58
C PHE A 179 -34.89 -10.93 0.63
N GLU A 180 -34.36 -11.75 -0.29
CA GLU A 180 -34.60 -13.20 -0.30
C GLU A 180 -33.81 -13.92 0.83
N LEU A 181 -32.62 -13.44 1.20
CA LEU A 181 -31.85 -13.98 2.31
C LEU A 181 -32.53 -13.68 3.66
N GLU A 182 -32.95 -12.44 3.88
CA GLU A 182 -33.65 -12.04 5.10
C GLU A 182 -34.95 -12.85 5.31
N ARG A 183 -35.67 -13.24 4.22
CA ARG A 183 -36.87 -14.06 4.29
C ARG A 183 -36.62 -15.54 4.62
N ARG A 184 -35.39 -16.02 4.49
CA ARG A 184 -35.00 -17.41 4.81
C ARG A 184 -34.52 -17.58 6.26
N GLU A 185 -34.23 -16.50 6.95
CA GLU A 185 -33.76 -16.52 8.35
C GLU A 185 -34.94 -16.39 9.35
N PHE A 186 -36.17 -16.21 8.85
CA PHE A 186 -37.42 -16.20 9.61
C PHE A 186 -38.39 -17.29 9.09
#